data_643f07810c3f02de08e7f37579a31503
#
_entry.id   643f07810c3f02de08e7f37579a31503
#
_cell.length_a   1.000
_cell.length_b   1.000
_cell.length_c   1.000
_cell.angle_alpha   90.00
_cell.angle_beta   90.00
_cell.angle_gamma   90.00
#
_symmetry.space_group_name_H-M   'P 1'
#
loop_
_entity.id
_entity.type
_entity.pdbx_description
1 polymer ?
#
loop_
_entity_poly.entity_id
_entity_poly.type
_entity_poly.pdbx_seq_one_letter_code
_entity_poly.pdbx_strand_id
1 'polypeptide(L)'
;MNQTTGTLTAHVVNPQVTPPNQPFIGDPGEMLMYRSGGSIQIAATQRLGSTVNDYNGLNFRIPDIIPGSGQHIFVFDVDAQGVYWAHEHGGITPYPAENGTIEVSLDLNDTLVGAFSFSGKNGSHQVSVSQGRLELTGFITQPVPVRPPPVTGSGYMRGDVVGGPLPNPNFDAEVVSLREVDGGGIIKNYFEIIGRQYDEFRVQNYVAILLDIDQTASTYVLGSNREAWALFAMMDSFGFAYAISGSLNFTSLPASGRAAGSLDCMVQKNQEPPFHVNVVFDIVP
;
A
#
# COMPACT_ATOMS: atom_id res chain seq x y z
N MET A 1 24.28 -6.05 6.41
CA MET A 1 23.16 -5.51 5.61
C MET A 1 23.43 -4.03 5.49
N ASN A 2 23.51 -3.49 4.28
CA ASN A 2 23.65 -2.06 4.10
C ASN A 2 22.31 -1.42 4.51
N GLN A 3 22.33 -0.47 5.38
CA GLN A 3 21.18 0.29 5.83
C GLN A 3 21.20 1.65 5.12
N THR A 4 20.05 2.13 4.68
CA THR A 4 19.93 3.51 4.23
C THR A 4 20.04 4.43 5.42
N THR A 5 20.89 5.45 5.33
CA THR A 5 21.05 6.46 6.37
C THR A 5 20.84 7.84 5.78
N GLY A 6 20.56 8.82 6.61
CA GLY A 6 20.40 10.21 6.17
C GLY A 6 19.18 10.89 6.76
N THR A 7 18.59 11.81 6.03
CA THR A 7 17.43 12.61 6.45
C THR A 7 16.41 12.74 5.33
N LEU A 8 15.13 12.73 5.70
CA LEU A 8 14.03 13.11 4.83
C LEU A 8 13.05 13.97 5.64
N THR A 9 12.84 15.19 5.21
CA THR A 9 12.00 16.17 5.93
C THR A 9 11.04 16.86 4.96
N ALA A 10 9.89 17.29 5.46
CA ALA A 10 8.93 18.10 4.71
C ALA A 10 8.07 18.93 5.64
N HIS A 11 7.36 19.90 5.08
CA HIS A 11 6.24 20.56 5.73
C HIS A 11 4.93 20.06 5.11
N VAL A 12 4.05 19.50 5.94
CA VAL A 12 2.78 18.91 5.50
C VAL A 12 1.63 19.75 6.03
N VAL A 13 0.71 20.09 5.13
CA VAL A 13 -0.59 20.70 5.47
C VAL A 13 -1.67 19.65 5.19
N ASN A 14 -2.25 19.11 6.25
CA ASN A 14 -3.36 18.16 6.19
C ASN A 14 -4.55 18.71 6.97
N PRO A 15 -5.61 19.20 6.31
CA PRO A 15 -6.78 19.75 7.00
C PRO A 15 -7.60 18.73 7.81
N GLN A 16 -7.33 17.42 7.65
CA GLN A 16 -8.06 16.35 8.34
C GLN A 16 -7.53 16.08 9.76
N VAL A 17 -6.39 16.67 10.12
CA VAL A 17 -5.74 16.46 11.43
C VAL A 17 -5.59 17.79 12.20
N THR A 18 -5.36 17.70 13.50
CA THR A 18 -5.13 18.86 14.35
C THR A 18 -3.80 18.70 15.11
N PRO A 19 -2.85 19.65 14.97
CA PRO A 19 -2.89 20.82 14.09
C PRO A 19 -2.76 20.42 12.61
N PRO A 20 -3.33 21.21 11.68
CA PRO A 20 -3.30 20.88 10.24
C PRO A 20 -1.91 21.05 9.62
N ASN A 21 -1.06 21.89 10.20
CA ASN A 21 0.31 22.15 9.76
C ASN A 21 1.28 21.33 10.61
N GLN A 22 1.98 20.39 10.00
CA GLN A 22 2.89 19.48 10.71
C GLN A 22 4.22 19.35 9.97
N PRO A 23 5.37 19.36 10.71
CA PRO A 23 6.62 18.92 10.14
C PRO A 23 6.60 17.40 9.96
N PHE A 24 7.02 16.92 8.82
CA PHE A 24 7.40 15.53 8.62
C PHE A 24 8.92 15.40 8.79
N ILE A 25 9.35 14.52 9.67
CA ILE A 25 10.74 14.19 9.91
C ILE A 25 10.85 12.67 9.92
N GLY A 26 11.45 12.10 8.89
CA GLY A 26 11.69 10.65 8.82
C GLY A 26 12.57 10.16 9.96
N ASP A 27 12.14 9.13 10.66
CA ASP A 27 12.89 8.56 11.78
C ASP A 27 14.16 7.87 11.31
N PRO A 28 15.29 8.06 12.00
CA PRO A 28 16.52 7.33 11.73
C PRO A 28 16.26 5.81 11.83
N GLY A 29 16.68 5.06 10.80
CA GLY A 29 16.47 3.62 10.73
C GLY A 29 15.12 3.18 10.14
N GLU A 30 14.18 4.10 9.91
CA GLU A 30 12.91 3.87 9.22
C GLU A 30 12.92 4.48 7.80
N MET A 31 14.11 4.69 7.25
CA MET A 31 14.31 5.16 5.88
C MET A 31 14.90 4.05 5.03
N LEU A 32 14.37 3.91 3.83
CA LEU A 32 14.77 2.88 2.87
C LEU A 32 14.99 3.50 1.51
N MET A 33 16.08 3.12 0.85
CA MET A 33 16.35 3.43 -0.54
C MET A 33 16.85 2.17 -1.25
N TYR A 34 16.20 1.76 -2.33
CA TYR A 34 16.59 0.60 -3.12
C TYR A 34 16.24 0.75 -4.59
N ARG A 35 16.91 -0.01 -5.46
CA ARG A 35 16.60 -0.07 -6.88
C ARG A 35 15.71 -1.26 -7.19
N SER A 36 14.66 -1.04 -7.98
CA SER A 36 13.75 -2.09 -8.44
C SER A 36 13.12 -1.72 -9.78
N GLY A 37 13.16 -2.64 -10.74
CA GLY A 37 12.47 -2.48 -12.02
C GLY A 37 12.83 -1.20 -12.79
N GLY A 38 14.10 -0.78 -12.82
CA GLY A 38 14.53 0.46 -13.48
C GLY A 38 14.11 1.74 -12.76
N SER A 39 13.82 1.65 -11.46
CA SER A 39 13.41 2.77 -10.62
C SER A 39 14.18 2.77 -9.30
N ILE A 40 14.31 3.94 -8.70
CA ILE A 40 14.72 4.12 -7.31
C ILE A 40 13.45 4.25 -6.47
N GLN A 41 13.35 3.43 -5.44
CA GLN A 41 12.28 3.45 -4.45
C GLN A 41 12.82 4.09 -3.17
N ILE A 42 12.07 5.02 -2.61
CA ILE A 42 12.41 5.76 -1.39
C ILE A 42 11.21 5.65 -0.46
N ALA A 43 11.46 5.27 0.79
CA ALA A 43 10.44 5.29 1.83
C ALA A 43 11.00 5.88 3.11
N ALA A 44 10.21 6.69 3.79
CA ALA A 44 10.52 7.22 5.11
C ALA A 44 9.28 7.17 5.98
N THR A 45 9.45 6.79 7.23
CA THR A 45 8.40 6.75 8.25
C THR A 45 8.72 7.72 9.37
N GLN A 46 7.71 8.45 9.83
CA GLN A 46 7.73 9.25 11.04
C GLN A 46 6.79 8.60 12.06
N ARG A 47 7.32 8.04 13.13
CA ARG A 47 6.54 7.46 14.22
C ARG A 47 5.87 8.56 15.04
N LEU A 48 4.58 8.40 15.29
CA LEU A 48 3.78 9.33 16.11
C LEU A 48 3.49 8.77 17.50
N GLY A 49 3.60 7.46 17.67
CA GLY A 49 3.32 6.74 18.90
C GLY A 49 4.00 5.39 18.97
N SER A 50 3.57 4.56 19.91
CA SER A 50 4.17 3.26 20.18
C SER A 50 3.52 2.10 19.41
N THR A 51 2.38 2.33 18.76
CA THR A 51 1.70 1.28 18.00
C THR A 51 2.22 1.20 16.57
N VAL A 52 2.09 0.04 15.93
CA VAL A 52 2.60 -0.21 14.57
C VAL A 52 1.97 0.71 13.54
N ASN A 53 0.74 1.14 13.76
CA ASN A 53 -0.03 1.98 12.85
C ASN A 53 0.04 3.48 13.15
N ASP A 54 0.75 3.89 14.23
CA ASP A 54 0.88 5.30 14.60
C ASP A 54 2.05 5.92 13.85
N TYR A 55 1.90 6.14 12.55
CA TYR A 55 2.95 6.77 11.75
C TYR A 55 2.39 7.61 10.60
N ASN A 56 3.17 8.61 10.20
CA ASN A 56 3.09 9.20 8.87
C ASN A 56 4.19 8.63 7.98
N GLY A 57 3.97 8.59 6.68
CA GLY A 57 4.95 8.08 5.72
C GLY A 57 5.07 8.94 4.48
N LEU A 58 6.25 8.95 3.88
CA LEU A 58 6.50 9.48 2.54
C LEU A 58 7.18 8.41 1.70
N ASN A 59 6.57 8.08 0.57
CA ASN A 59 7.12 7.11 -0.38
C ASN A 59 7.24 7.77 -1.74
N PHE A 60 8.37 7.52 -2.42
CA PHE A 60 8.62 7.97 -3.78
C PHE A 60 9.11 6.81 -4.63
N ARG A 61 8.70 6.82 -5.90
CA ARG A 61 9.26 6.02 -6.98
C ARG A 61 9.68 6.98 -8.08
N ILE A 62 10.95 6.99 -8.42
CA ILE A 62 11.52 7.80 -9.49
C ILE A 62 12.25 6.89 -10.48
N PRO A 63 12.41 7.27 -11.75
CA PRO A 63 13.27 6.56 -12.69
C PRO A 63 14.67 6.36 -12.13
N ASP A 64 15.34 5.27 -12.51
CA ASP A 64 16.73 5.04 -12.07
C ASP A 64 17.66 6.10 -12.66
N ILE A 65 18.61 6.54 -11.86
CA ILE A 65 19.56 7.61 -12.17
C ILE A 65 20.97 7.00 -12.21
N ILE A 66 21.73 7.36 -13.24
CA ILE A 66 23.15 7.02 -13.33
C ILE A 66 23.91 7.89 -12.32
N PRO A 67 24.68 7.31 -11.38
CA PRO A 67 25.48 8.08 -10.45
C PRO A 67 26.41 9.07 -11.15
N GLY A 68 26.44 10.33 -10.67
CA GLY A 68 27.24 11.39 -11.27
C GLY A 68 26.67 12.02 -12.54
N SER A 69 25.49 11.66 -12.99
CA SER A 69 24.85 12.22 -14.19
C SER A 69 24.29 13.64 -14.01
N GLY A 70 24.39 14.19 -12.79
CA GLY A 70 23.89 15.52 -12.47
C GLY A 70 22.49 15.52 -11.87
N GLN A 71 21.82 16.65 -12.03
CA GLN A 71 20.49 16.89 -11.45
C GLN A 71 19.38 16.45 -12.42
N HIS A 72 18.36 15.80 -11.87
CA HIS A 72 17.18 15.33 -12.57
C HIS A 72 15.93 15.90 -11.93
N ILE A 73 14.96 16.30 -12.74
CA ILE A 73 13.65 16.78 -12.29
C ILE A 73 12.61 15.82 -12.84
N PHE A 74 11.80 15.26 -11.95
CA PHE A 74 10.67 14.40 -12.31
C PHE A 74 9.36 15.04 -11.85
N VAL A 75 8.34 14.89 -12.69
CA VAL A 75 7.00 15.39 -12.42
C VAL A 75 6.16 14.26 -11.86
N PHE A 76 5.52 14.48 -10.71
CA PHE A 76 4.61 13.48 -10.13
C PHE A 76 3.40 13.27 -11.03
N ASP A 77 2.91 12.03 -11.06
CA ASP A 77 1.84 11.52 -11.93
C ASP A 77 2.20 11.46 -13.44
N VAL A 78 3.45 11.79 -13.80
CA VAL A 78 3.98 11.67 -15.18
C VAL A 78 5.17 10.72 -15.20
N ASP A 79 6.28 11.10 -14.58
CA ASP A 79 7.55 10.36 -14.58
C ASP A 79 7.84 9.73 -13.23
N ALA A 80 7.25 10.28 -12.15
CA ALA A 80 7.48 9.86 -10.79
C ALA A 80 6.16 9.61 -10.07
N GLN A 81 6.23 8.84 -9.01
CA GLN A 81 5.12 8.61 -8.10
C GLN A 81 5.51 9.07 -6.71
N GLY A 82 4.54 9.67 -6.02
CA GLY A 82 4.68 10.07 -4.63
C GLY A 82 3.42 9.71 -3.85
N VAL A 83 3.58 9.32 -2.59
CA VAL A 83 2.45 9.10 -1.70
C VAL A 83 2.82 9.62 -0.32
N TYR A 84 1.95 10.45 0.24
CA TYR A 84 1.97 10.75 1.67
C TYR A 84 0.95 9.85 2.38
N TRP A 85 1.38 9.14 3.39
CA TRP A 85 0.55 8.32 4.27
C TRP A 85 0.30 9.09 5.55
N ALA A 86 -0.95 9.43 5.82
CA ALA A 86 -1.33 10.17 7.02
C ALA A 86 -1.96 9.23 8.05
N HIS A 87 -1.52 9.31 9.30
CA HIS A 87 -2.27 8.75 10.41
C HIS A 87 -3.40 9.71 10.78
N GLU A 88 -4.63 9.31 10.49
CA GLU A 88 -5.82 10.10 10.77
C GLU A 88 -7.02 9.20 11.11
N HIS A 89 -7.88 9.68 12.00
CA HIS A 89 -9.10 8.95 12.42
C HIS A 89 -8.85 7.51 12.89
N GLY A 90 -7.67 7.23 13.46
CA GLY A 90 -7.28 5.90 13.94
C GLY A 90 -6.84 4.91 12.87
N GLY A 91 -6.55 5.37 11.67
CA GLY A 91 -6.06 4.56 10.55
C GLY A 91 -5.02 5.28 9.71
N ILE A 92 -4.53 4.60 8.67
CA ILE A 92 -3.58 5.16 7.72
C ILE A 92 -4.31 5.48 6.42
N THR A 93 -4.28 6.75 6.02
CA THR A 93 -4.88 7.25 4.78
C THR A 93 -3.80 7.61 3.77
N PRO A 94 -3.78 7.00 2.56
CA PRO A 94 -2.87 7.36 1.50
C PRO A 94 -3.34 8.62 0.76
N TYR A 95 -2.41 9.50 0.43
CA TYR A 95 -2.61 10.67 -0.43
C TYR A 95 -1.63 10.60 -1.60
N PRO A 96 -1.98 9.91 -2.70
CA PRO A 96 -1.17 9.91 -3.92
C PRO A 96 -0.95 11.32 -4.45
N ALA A 97 0.26 11.59 -4.92
CA ALA A 97 0.60 12.87 -5.54
C ALA A 97 -0.12 13.00 -6.89
N GLU A 98 -0.90 14.07 -7.06
CA GLU A 98 -1.56 14.41 -8.33
C GLU A 98 -0.77 15.44 -9.16
N ASN A 99 0.12 16.18 -8.52
CA ASN A 99 0.96 17.19 -9.16
C ASN A 99 2.17 17.50 -8.28
N GLY A 100 3.12 18.23 -8.84
CA GLY A 100 4.34 18.63 -8.15
C GLY A 100 5.58 18.01 -8.77
N THR A 101 6.71 18.20 -8.14
CA THR A 101 8.01 17.73 -8.66
C THR A 101 8.90 17.18 -7.56
N ILE A 102 9.80 16.29 -7.96
CA ILE A 102 10.96 15.90 -7.19
C ILE A 102 12.22 16.15 -8.01
N GLU A 103 13.15 16.87 -7.43
CA GLU A 103 14.43 17.24 -8.02
C GLU A 103 15.53 16.54 -7.24
N VAL A 104 16.33 15.72 -7.90
CA VAL A 104 17.32 14.86 -7.24
C VAL A 104 18.62 14.78 -8.02
N SER A 105 19.71 14.53 -7.30
CA SER A 105 21.00 14.12 -7.85
C SER A 105 21.53 12.93 -7.06
N LEU A 106 22.14 11.99 -7.76
CA LEU A 106 22.78 10.81 -7.18
C LEU A 106 24.29 10.89 -7.41
N ASP A 107 25.06 10.89 -6.34
CA ASP A 107 26.51 10.93 -6.44
C ASP A 107 27.14 9.52 -6.62
N LEU A 108 28.47 9.49 -6.80
CA LEU A 108 29.23 8.24 -6.97
C LEU A 108 29.36 7.42 -5.68
N ASN A 109 28.94 7.94 -4.55
CA ASN A 109 28.96 7.28 -3.25
C ASN A 109 27.56 6.76 -2.85
N ASP A 110 26.64 6.66 -3.81
CA ASP A 110 25.25 6.27 -3.57
C ASP A 110 24.50 7.20 -2.60
N THR A 111 24.85 8.51 -2.61
CA THR A 111 24.10 9.53 -1.88
C THR A 111 23.14 10.24 -2.82
N LEU A 112 21.86 10.13 -2.51
CA LEU A 112 20.78 10.80 -3.20
C LEU A 112 20.40 12.06 -2.43
N VAL A 113 20.57 13.22 -3.06
CA VAL A 113 20.20 14.52 -2.49
C VAL A 113 19.09 15.12 -3.33
N GLY A 114 18.09 15.73 -2.69
CA GLY A 114 17.02 16.34 -3.47
C GLY A 114 16.06 17.21 -2.68
N ALA A 115 15.15 17.81 -3.45
CA ALA A 115 14.04 18.61 -2.97
C ALA A 115 12.75 18.16 -3.65
N PHE A 116 11.62 18.27 -2.94
CA PHE A 116 10.32 17.89 -3.51
C PHE A 116 9.18 18.74 -2.95
N SER A 117 8.14 18.82 -3.75
CA SER A 117 6.85 19.34 -3.31
C SER A 117 5.74 18.76 -4.16
N PHE A 118 4.59 18.48 -3.55
CA PHE A 118 3.43 17.97 -4.26
C PHE A 118 2.13 18.27 -3.50
N SER A 119 1.01 18.20 -4.20
CA SER A 119 -0.29 18.01 -3.57
C SER A 119 -0.77 16.60 -3.83
N GLY A 120 -1.24 15.96 -2.76
CA GLY A 120 -1.84 14.62 -2.81
C GLY A 120 -3.33 14.68 -2.50
N LYS A 121 -4.08 13.72 -3.02
CA LYS A 121 -5.53 13.68 -2.85
C LYS A 121 -6.04 12.29 -2.54
N ASN A 122 -7.06 12.24 -1.69
CA ASN A 122 -7.84 11.04 -1.41
C ASN A 122 -9.33 11.42 -1.37
N GLY A 123 -10.08 11.04 -2.41
CA GLY A 123 -11.47 11.48 -2.57
C GLY A 123 -11.59 13.01 -2.64
N SER A 124 -12.35 13.60 -1.73
CA SER A 124 -12.49 15.07 -1.59
C SER A 124 -11.41 15.72 -0.73
N HIS A 125 -10.57 14.94 -0.05
CA HIS A 125 -9.54 15.42 0.87
C HIS A 125 -8.23 15.65 0.11
N GLN A 126 -7.57 16.76 0.42
CA GLN A 126 -6.31 17.14 -0.20
C GLN A 126 -5.29 17.49 0.87
N VAL A 127 -4.05 17.07 0.65
CA VAL A 127 -2.88 17.45 1.44
C VAL A 127 -1.89 18.23 0.56
N SER A 128 -1.11 19.10 1.19
CA SER A 128 0.02 19.76 0.53
C SER A 128 1.31 19.36 1.24
N VAL A 129 2.28 18.88 0.48
CA VAL A 129 3.62 18.57 0.94
C VAL A 129 4.58 19.56 0.28
N SER A 130 5.28 20.34 1.08
CA SER A 130 6.16 21.42 0.62
C SER A 130 7.47 21.44 1.38
N GLN A 131 8.44 22.21 0.88
CA GLN A 131 9.75 22.34 1.49
C GLN A 131 10.44 20.99 1.74
N GLY A 132 10.09 20.00 0.95
CA GLY A 132 10.64 18.65 1.05
C GLY A 132 12.13 18.65 0.75
N ARG A 133 12.90 17.94 1.57
CA ARG A 133 14.35 17.74 1.44
C ARG A 133 14.67 16.29 1.72
N LEU A 134 15.55 15.72 0.94
CA LEU A 134 16.12 14.40 1.21
C LEU A 134 17.63 14.42 1.00
N GLU A 135 18.33 13.71 1.86
CA GLU A 135 19.73 13.35 1.73
C GLU A 135 19.87 11.94 2.29
N LEU A 136 19.93 10.95 1.40
CA LEU A 136 19.92 9.54 1.74
C LEU A 136 21.16 8.86 1.16
N THR A 137 21.87 8.08 1.95
CA THR A 137 23.08 7.36 1.55
C THR A 137 22.88 5.86 1.73
N GLY A 138 23.28 5.11 0.72
CA GLY A 138 23.33 3.65 0.71
C GLY A 138 22.02 3.05 0.21
N PHE A 139 22.13 2.34 -0.91
CA PHE A 139 21.06 1.45 -1.36
C PHE A 139 21.07 0.19 -0.51
N ILE A 140 19.95 -0.09 0.11
CA ILE A 140 19.76 -1.45 0.62
C ILE A 140 19.69 -2.37 -0.61
N THR A 141 20.37 -3.50 -0.55
CA THR A 141 20.01 -4.63 -1.42
C THR A 141 18.52 -4.82 -1.18
N GLN A 142 17.70 -4.66 -2.26
CA GLN A 142 16.25 -4.78 -2.14
C GLN A 142 16.01 -5.84 -1.08
N PRO A 143 15.30 -5.55 0.01
CA PRO A 143 14.90 -6.63 0.88
C PRO A 143 14.19 -7.54 -0.10
N VAL A 144 14.85 -8.64 -0.53
CA VAL A 144 14.11 -9.82 -0.93
C VAL A 144 13.08 -9.86 0.17
N PRO A 145 11.80 -9.50 -0.13
CA PRO A 145 10.86 -9.34 0.94
C PRO A 145 11.17 -10.54 1.80
N VAL A 146 11.75 -10.28 3.02
CA VAL A 146 11.90 -11.35 3.97
C VAL A 146 10.45 -11.69 4.09
N ARG A 147 10.07 -12.60 3.19
CA ARG A 147 8.77 -13.21 3.31
C ARG A 147 8.73 -13.46 4.78
N PRO A 148 7.91 -12.74 5.58
CA PRO A 148 7.57 -13.31 6.85
C PRO A 148 7.22 -14.71 6.45
N PRO A 149 7.94 -15.78 6.99
CA PRO A 149 7.82 -17.12 6.46
C PRO A 149 6.36 -17.24 6.15
N PRO A 150 5.98 -17.44 4.91
CA PRO A 150 4.62 -17.19 4.51
C PRO A 150 3.85 -17.84 5.63
N VAL A 151 2.95 -17.12 6.31
CA VAL A 151 1.86 -17.80 6.99
C VAL A 151 1.15 -18.36 5.79
N THR A 152 1.76 -19.43 5.26
CA THR A 152 1.34 -20.13 4.09
C THR A 152 0.16 -20.92 4.54
N GLY A 153 -0.99 -20.26 4.43
CA GLY A 153 -2.19 -21.03 4.28
C GLY A 153 -1.96 -22.00 3.14
N SER A 154 -2.43 -23.19 3.24
CA SER A 154 -2.56 -24.09 2.10
C SER A 154 -3.90 -23.81 1.45
N GLY A 155 -3.99 -24.01 0.14
CA GLY A 155 -5.23 -23.82 -0.60
C GLY A 155 -5.05 -22.91 -1.81
N TYR A 156 -6.12 -22.22 -2.19
CA TYR A 156 -6.13 -21.37 -3.37
C TYR A 156 -7.06 -20.16 -3.22
N MET A 157 -6.79 -19.13 -4.02
CA MET A 157 -7.73 -18.05 -4.36
C MET A 157 -7.53 -17.77 -5.85
N ARG A 158 -8.59 -17.95 -6.66
CA ARG A 158 -8.50 -17.82 -8.11
C ARG A 158 -9.79 -17.33 -8.73
N GLY A 159 -9.70 -16.68 -9.89
CA GLY A 159 -10.83 -16.14 -10.64
C GLY A 159 -10.38 -15.03 -11.57
N ASP A 160 -11.17 -13.96 -11.68
CA ASP A 160 -10.95 -12.90 -12.64
C ASP A 160 -11.01 -11.50 -12.01
N VAL A 161 -10.15 -10.60 -12.53
CA VAL A 161 -10.18 -9.15 -12.26
C VAL A 161 -10.38 -8.43 -13.59
N VAL A 162 -11.62 -8.15 -13.94
CA VAL A 162 -12.01 -7.66 -15.28
C VAL A 162 -12.22 -6.15 -15.29
N GLY A 163 -11.55 -5.47 -16.22
CA GLY A 163 -11.63 -4.00 -16.38
C GLY A 163 -10.72 -3.24 -15.40
N GLY A 164 -9.92 -3.96 -14.61
CA GLY A 164 -8.95 -3.41 -13.68
C GLY A 164 -7.56 -3.19 -14.30
N PRO A 165 -6.57 -2.90 -13.47
CA PRO A 165 -5.22 -2.56 -13.92
C PRO A 165 -4.37 -3.76 -14.36
N LEU A 166 -4.86 -5.00 -14.18
CA LEU A 166 -4.12 -6.19 -14.57
C LEU A 166 -4.09 -6.33 -16.10
N PRO A 167 -2.92 -6.56 -16.71
CA PRO A 167 -2.79 -6.85 -18.14
C PRO A 167 -3.52 -8.15 -18.54
N ASN A 168 -3.52 -9.13 -17.65
CA ASN A 168 -4.28 -10.38 -17.79
C ASN A 168 -5.36 -10.39 -16.70
N PRO A 169 -6.64 -10.50 -17.05
CA PRO A 169 -7.71 -10.51 -16.06
C PRO A 169 -7.70 -11.75 -15.15
N ASN A 170 -7.00 -12.82 -15.55
CA ASN A 170 -6.94 -14.04 -14.75
C ASN A 170 -6.13 -13.82 -13.46
N PHE A 171 -6.79 -14.04 -12.33
CA PHE A 171 -6.18 -13.99 -11.01
C PHE A 171 -6.04 -15.41 -10.46
N ASP A 172 -4.78 -15.83 -10.24
CA ASP A 172 -4.45 -17.12 -9.63
C ASP A 172 -3.35 -16.90 -8.57
N ALA A 173 -3.74 -16.93 -7.31
CA ALA A 173 -2.85 -16.58 -6.22
C ALA A 173 -1.75 -17.63 -6.03
N GLU A 174 -0.50 -17.21 -6.14
CA GLU A 174 0.69 -18.03 -5.84
C GLU A 174 0.87 -18.25 -4.34
N VAL A 175 0.39 -17.31 -3.53
CA VAL A 175 0.46 -17.36 -2.07
C VAL A 175 -0.89 -16.99 -1.50
N VAL A 176 -1.39 -17.81 -0.59
CA VAL A 176 -2.63 -17.54 0.14
C VAL A 176 -2.35 -17.48 1.64
N SER A 177 -3.14 -16.74 2.38
CA SER A 177 -3.04 -16.67 3.84
C SER A 177 -4.39 -16.44 4.49
N LEU A 178 -4.59 -17.08 5.63
CA LEU A 178 -5.69 -16.86 6.54
C LEU A 178 -5.09 -16.62 7.93
N ARG A 179 -5.41 -15.47 8.53
CA ARG A 179 -4.95 -15.16 9.89
C ARG A 179 -5.97 -14.33 10.64
N GLU A 180 -5.95 -14.46 11.94
CA GLU A 180 -6.59 -13.51 12.84
C GLU A 180 -5.66 -12.31 13.05
N VAL A 181 -6.23 -11.10 13.01
CA VAL A 181 -5.52 -9.84 13.22
C VAL A 181 -6.12 -9.15 14.42
N ASP A 182 -5.27 -8.80 15.38
CA ASP A 182 -5.66 -7.98 16.52
C ASP A 182 -5.82 -6.53 16.08
N GLY A 183 -7.02 -5.99 16.25
CA GLY A 183 -7.36 -4.59 15.94
C GLY A 183 -6.80 -3.56 16.93
N GLY A 184 -5.99 -3.98 17.91
CA GLY A 184 -5.33 -3.09 18.87
C GLY A 184 -6.29 -2.32 19.79
N GLY A 185 -7.53 -2.78 19.92
CA GLY A 185 -8.57 -2.15 20.76
C GLY A 185 -9.22 -0.90 20.13
N ILE A 186 -8.78 -0.46 18.96
CA ILE A 186 -9.34 0.67 18.21
C ILE A 186 -10.37 0.20 17.19
N ILE A 187 -10.05 -0.88 16.48
CA ILE A 187 -10.97 -1.63 15.63
C ILE A 187 -11.18 -3.01 16.23
N LYS A 188 -12.28 -3.67 15.87
CA LYS A 188 -12.51 -5.07 16.25
C LYS A 188 -11.40 -5.95 15.67
N ASN A 189 -11.09 -7.04 16.36
CA ASN A 189 -10.31 -8.11 15.77
C ASN A 189 -11.02 -8.63 14.52
N TYR A 190 -10.25 -9.04 13.53
CA TYR A 190 -10.80 -9.52 12.27
C TYR A 190 -9.98 -10.67 11.70
N PHE A 191 -10.62 -11.44 10.85
CA PHE A 191 -9.93 -12.38 9.98
C PHE A 191 -9.50 -11.70 8.70
N GLU A 192 -8.24 -11.92 8.32
CA GLU A 192 -7.66 -11.48 7.06
C GLU A 192 -7.43 -12.69 6.17
N ILE A 193 -8.08 -12.70 5.00
CA ILE A 193 -8.01 -13.75 3.99
C ILE A 193 -7.38 -13.11 2.75
N ILE A 194 -6.20 -13.54 2.34
CA ILE A 194 -5.47 -12.91 1.23
C ILE A 194 -5.04 -13.94 0.21
N GLY A 195 -5.25 -13.63 -1.07
CA GLY A 195 -4.57 -14.24 -2.20
C GLY A 195 -3.60 -13.26 -2.83
N ARG A 196 -2.34 -13.66 -3.04
CA ARG A 196 -1.29 -12.85 -3.68
C ARG A 196 -0.84 -13.50 -4.97
N GLN A 197 -0.87 -12.73 -6.05
CA GLN A 197 -0.31 -13.07 -7.34
C GLN A 197 0.84 -12.13 -7.65
N TYR A 198 1.88 -12.63 -8.33
CA TYR A 198 2.99 -11.82 -8.80
C TYR A 198 2.96 -11.78 -10.33
N ASP A 199 3.10 -10.59 -10.91
CA ASP A 199 3.25 -10.45 -12.35
C ASP A 199 4.68 -10.82 -12.80
N GLU A 200 4.94 -10.72 -14.10
CA GLU A 200 6.24 -11.01 -14.70
C GLU A 200 7.37 -10.09 -14.17
N PHE A 201 7.02 -8.90 -13.67
CA PHE A 201 7.94 -7.95 -13.04
C PHE A 201 8.05 -8.13 -11.52
N ARG A 202 7.43 -9.17 -10.97
CA ARG A 202 7.34 -9.43 -9.53
C ARG A 202 6.59 -8.37 -8.74
N VAL A 203 5.76 -7.57 -9.40
CA VAL A 203 4.82 -6.69 -8.72
C VAL A 203 3.74 -7.55 -8.07
N GLN A 204 3.49 -7.27 -6.80
CA GLN A 204 2.50 -7.99 -6.02
C GLN A 204 1.11 -7.41 -6.28
N ASN A 205 0.22 -8.27 -6.75
CA ASN A 205 -1.21 -8.02 -6.83
C ASN A 205 -1.92 -8.89 -5.79
N TYR A 206 -2.91 -8.38 -5.11
CA TYR A 206 -3.66 -9.19 -4.17
C TYR A 206 -5.13 -8.83 -4.06
N VAL A 207 -5.93 -9.85 -3.78
CA VAL A 207 -7.30 -9.74 -3.32
C VAL A 207 -7.29 -10.03 -1.82
N ALA A 208 -7.86 -9.13 -1.03
CA ALA A 208 -8.01 -9.32 0.40
C ALA A 208 -9.48 -9.23 0.82
N ILE A 209 -9.85 -10.10 1.75
CA ILE A 209 -11.14 -10.13 2.42
C ILE A 209 -10.87 -9.96 3.91
N LEU A 210 -11.57 -9.02 4.52
CA LEU A 210 -11.50 -8.72 5.95
C LEU A 210 -12.88 -8.98 6.55
N LEU A 211 -12.96 -9.82 7.56
CA LEU A 211 -14.21 -10.20 8.22
C LEU A 211 -14.06 -10.03 9.73
N ASP A 212 -14.94 -9.26 10.37
CA ASP A 212 -14.95 -9.12 11.83
C ASP A 212 -15.04 -10.49 12.49
N ILE A 213 -14.28 -10.69 13.58
CA ILE A 213 -14.07 -12.01 14.20
C ILE A 213 -15.35 -12.65 14.77
N ASP A 214 -16.32 -11.84 15.15
CA ASP A 214 -17.59 -12.28 15.74
C ASP A 214 -18.67 -12.62 14.69
N GLN A 215 -18.32 -12.58 13.41
CA GLN A 215 -19.27 -12.81 12.33
C GLN A 215 -19.53 -14.29 12.10
N THR A 216 -20.84 -14.61 11.97
CA THR A 216 -21.34 -15.99 11.81
C THR A 216 -22.21 -16.20 10.57
N ALA A 217 -22.55 -15.13 9.85
CA ALA A 217 -23.34 -15.24 8.64
C ALA A 217 -22.50 -15.88 7.52
N SER A 218 -23.17 -16.63 6.65
CA SER A 218 -22.52 -17.23 5.48
C SER A 218 -22.53 -16.31 4.26
N THR A 219 -23.25 -15.18 4.30
CA THR A 219 -23.37 -14.24 3.18
C THR A 219 -23.33 -12.81 3.68
N TYR A 220 -22.56 -11.97 3.00
CA TYR A 220 -22.41 -10.55 3.29
C TYR A 220 -22.59 -9.74 2.00
N VAL A 221 -23.35 -8.64 2.10
CA VAL A 221 -23.47 -7.63 1.04
C VAL A 221 -22.35 -6.62 1.24
N LEU A 222 -21.51 -6.41 0.22
CA LEU A 222 -20.36 -5.52 0.27
C LEU A 222 -20.74 -4.08 -0.14
N GLY A 223 -19.91 -3.12 0.25
CA GLY A 223 -20.05 -1.71 -0.06
C GLY A 223 -20.87 -0.92 0.97
N SER A 224 -21.91 -1.48 1.56
CA SER A 224 -22.69 -0.86 2.65
C SER A 224 -22.48 -1.52 4.00
N ASN A 225 -21.94 -2.71 4.02
CA ASN A 225 -21.67 -3.49 5.23
C ASN A 225 -20.32 -3.06 5.83
N ARG A 226 -20.26 -2.97 7.17
CA ARG A 226 -19.05 -2.65 7.92
C ARG A 226 -18.41 -3.89 8.58
N GLU A 227 -19.03 -5.04 8.45
CA GLU A 227 -18.63 -6.29 9.10
C GLU A 227 -17.74 -7.15 8.19
N ALA A 228 -17.85 -6.94 6.89
CA ALA A 228 -17.04 -7.59 5.87
C ALA A 228 -16.61 -6.59 4.80
N TRP A 229 -15.34 -6.59 4.48
CA TRP A 229 -14.75 -5.75 3.46
C TRP A 229 -13.97 -6.60 2.46
N ALA A 230 -13.92 -6.13 1.22
CA ALA A 230 -13.04 -6.71 0.23
C ALA A 230 -12.29 -5.59 -0.50
N LEU A 231 -11.10 -5.89 -0.93
CA LEU A 231 -10.29 -4.97 -1.71
C LEU A 231 -9.41 -5.74 -2.70
N PHE A 232 -9.08 -5.05 -3.78
CA PHE A 232 -7.99 -5.40 -4.69
C PHE A 232 -6.88 -4.38 -4.52
N ALA A 233 -5.64 -4.82 -4.56
CA ALA A 233 -4.51 -3.91 -4.56
C ALA A 233 -3.37 -4.40 -5.46
N MET A 234 -2.63 -3.43 -5.96
CA MET A 234 -1.42 -3.59 -6.74
C MET A 234 -0.34 -2.73 -6.11
N MET A 235 0.74 -3.36 -5.67
CA MET A 235 1.71 -2.74 -4.76
C MET A 235 2.77 -1.88 -5.46
N ASP A 236 2.62 -1.63 -6.76
CA ASP A 236 3.54 -0.76 -7.48
C ASP A 236 3.05 0.69 -7.59
N SER A 237 1.97 0.90 -8.29
CA SER A 237 1.51 2.24 -8.67
C SER A 237 0.01 2.42 -8.51
N PHE A 238 -0.73 1.32 -8.58
CA PHE A 238 -2.18 1.41 -8.55
C PHE A 238 -2.70 1.68 -7.12
N GLY A 239 -2.14 1.03 -6.07
CA GLY A 239 -2.62 1.13 -4.69
C GLY A 239 -3.86 0.28 -4.45
N PHE A 240 -4.83 0.80 -3.69
CA PHE A 240 -5.97 0.06 -3.17
C PHE A 240 -7.28 0.46 -3.85
N ALA A 241 -8.09 -0.51 -4.28
CA ALA A 241 -9.46 -0.36 -4.71
C ALA A 241 -10.39 -1.15 -3.78
N TYR A 242 -11.38 -0.50 -3.20
CA TYR A 242 -12.28 -1.09 -2.21
C TYR A 242 -13.59 -1.52 -2.84
N ALA A 243 -14.20 -2.59 -2.31
CA ALA A 243 -15.50 -3.03 -2.75
C ALA A 243 -16.57 -1.97 -2.47
N ILE A 244 -17.28 -1.54 -3.52
CA ILE A 244 -18.38 -0.58 -3.45
C ILE A 244 -19.74 -1.27 -3.55
N SER A 245 -19.78 -2.51 -4.05
CA SER A 245 -20.98 -3.35 -4.12
C SER A 245 -20.59 -4.80 -4.36
N GLY A 246 -21.51 -5.72 -4.16
CA GLY A 246 -21.32 -7.14 -4.43
C GLY A 246 -21.66 -8.04 -3.25
N SER A 247 -21.19 -9.27 -3.30
CA SER A 247 -21.44 -10.28 -2.27
C SER A 247 -20.20 -11.11 -1.95
N LEU A 248 -20.09 -11.47 -0.68
CA LEU A 248 -19.14 -12.43 -0.16
C LEU A 248 -19.92 -13.60 0.41
N ASN A 249 -19.67 -14.80 -0.08
CA ASN A 249 -20.38 -16.01 0.34
C ASN A 249 -19.36 -17.01 0.89
N PHE A 250 -19.57 -17.48 2.11
CA PHE A 250 -18.76 -18.50 2.75
C PHE A 250 -19.47 -19.87 2.70
N THR A 251 -18.73 -20.88 2.32
CA THR A 251 -19.08 -22.30 2.55
C THR A 251 -18.41 -22.82 3.82
N SER A 252 -17.33 -22.17 4.27
CA SER A 252 -16.68 -22.40 5.55
C SER A 252 -16.18 -21.05 6.10
N LEU A 253 -16.59 -20.70 7.32
CA LEU A 253 -16.21 -19.44 7.96
C LEU A 253 -14.80 -19.55 8.57
N PRO A 254 -13.99 -18.47 8.55
CA PRO A 254 -12.62 -18.45 9.09
C PRO A 254 -12.48 -18.94 10.52
N ALA A 255 -13.46 -18.68 11.37
CA ALA A 255 -13.48 -19.14 12.77
C ALA A 255 -13.41 -20.67 12.94
N SER A 256 -13.71 -21.43 11.88
CA SER A 256 -13.53 -22.90 11.88
C SER A 256 -12.10 -23.37 11.59
N GLY A 257 -11.17 -22.43 11.38
CA GLY A 257 -9.81 -22.73 10.92
C GLY A 257 -9.70 -22.95 9.40
N ARG A 258 -10.75 -22.62 8.63
CA ARG A 258 -10.77 -22.70 7.18
C ARG A 258 -11.68 -21.60 6.63
N ALA A 259 -11.19 -20.83 5.69
CA ALA A 259 -12.00 -19.90 4.92
C ALA A 259 -12.23 -20.44 3.51
N ALA A 260 -13.48 -20.78 3.18
CA ALA A 260 -13.81 -21.22 1.83
C ALA A 260 -15.09 -20.51 1.35
N GLY A 261 -15.13 -20.14 0.06
CA GLY A 261 -16.28 -19.43 -0.49
C GLY A 261 -16.01 -18.76 -1.81
N SER A 262 -16.80 -17.71 -2.07
CA SER A 262 -16.70 -16.87 -3.28
C SER A 262 -16.88 -15.40 -2.94
N LEU A 263 -16.14 -14.57 -3.64
CA LEU A 263 -16.25 -13.11 -3.66
C LEU A 263 -16.65 -12.69 -5.07
N ASP A 264 -17.73 -11.92 -5.18
CA ASP A 264 -18.18 -11.30 -6.43
C ASP A 264 -18.51 -9.84 -6.14
N CYS A 265 -17.66 -8.90 -6.58
CA CYS A 265 -17.83 -7.51 -6.24
C CYS A 265 -17.28 -6.54 -7.29
N MET A 266 -17.85 -5.35 -7.29
CA MET A 266 -17.27 -4.18 -7.94
C MET A 266 -16.36 -3.48 -6.96
N VAL A 267 -15.12 -3.25 -7.35
CA VAL A 267 -14.16 -2.45 -6.59
C VAL A 267 -13.87 -1.13 -7.29
N GLN A 268 -13.57 -0.11 -6.51
CA GLN A 268 -13.28 1.22 -7.04
C GLN A 268 -12.13 1.86 -6.27
N LYS A 269 -11.20 2.46 -6.99
CA LYS A 269 -10.17 3.32 -6.43
C LYS A 269 -10.61 4.77 -6.62
N ASN A 270 -10.87 5.46 -5.51
CA ASN A 270 -11.30 6.87 -5.54
C ASN A 270 -12.53 7.07 -6.47
N GLN A 271 -12.39 7.93 -7.48
CA GLN A 271 -13.41 8.23 -8.49
C GLN A 271 -13.12 7.60 -9.86
N GLU A 272 -12.13 6.69 -9.92
CA GLU A 272 -11.84 5.95 -11.15
C GLU A 272 -13.00 5.04 -11.54
N PRO A 273 -13.12 4.63 -12.80
CA PRO A 273 -14.13 3.66 -13.20
C PRO A 273 -14.00 2.37 -12.35
N PRO A 274 -15.12 1.86 -11.81
CA PRO A 274 -15.08 0.62 -11.06
C PRO A 274 -14.78 -0.56 -11.98
N PHE A 275 -14.20 -1.61 -11.41
CA PHE A 275 -13.92 -2.87 -12.11
C PHE A 275 -14.36 -4.06 -11.28
N HIS A 276 -14.49 -5.21 -11.92
CA HIS A 276 -15.08 -6.41 -11.36
C HIS A 276 -14.01 -7.37 -10.82
N VAL A 277 -14.20 -7.83 -9.59
CA VAL A 277 -13.40 -8.90 -8.96
C VAL A 277 -14.33 -10.06 -8.65
N ASN A 278 -14.06 -11.21 -9.27
CA ASN A 278 -14.78 -12.45 -9.05
C ASN A 278 -13.80 -13.58 -8.76
N VAL A 279 -13.75 -14.04 -7.52
CA VAL A 279 -12.81 -15.10 -7.12
C VAL A 279 -13.52 -16.15 -6.26
N VAL A 280 -13.02 -17.37 -6.36
CA VAL A 280 -13.33 -18.47 -5.43
C VAL A 280 -12.09 -18.76 -4.60
N PHE A 281 -12.28 -19.11 -3.34
CA PHE A 281 -11.18 -19.37 -2.42
C PHE A 281 -11.48 -20.55 -1.50
N ASP A 282 -10.42 -21.22 -1.10
CA ASP A 282 -10.42 -22.30 -0.12
C ASP A 282 -9.04 -22.32 0.55
N ILE A 283 -8.95 -21.78 1.78
CA ILE A 283 -7.69 -21.47 2.45
C ILE A 283 -7.76 -21.97 3.88
N VAL A 284 -6.73 -22.68 4.30
CA VAL A 284 -6.46 -23.00 5.71
C VAL A 284 -5.14 -22.35 6.14
N PRO A 285 -4.99 -22.00 7.44
CA PRO A 285 -3.77 -21.38 7.97
C PRO A 285 -2.49 -22.15 7.71
#